data_113f69f065be1aa9b619dfb0a9e00b14
#
_entry.id   113f69f065be1aa9b619dfb0a9e00b14
#
_cell.length_a   1.000
_cell.length_b   1.000
_cell.length_c   1.000
_cell.angle_alpha   90.00
_cell.angle_beta   90.00
_cell.angle_gamma   90.00
#
_symmetry.space_group_name_H-M   'P 1'
#
loop_
_entity.id
_entity.type
_entity.pdbx_description
1 polymer ?
#
loop_
_entity_poly.entity_id
_entity_poly.type
_entity_poly.pdbx_seq_one_letter_code
_entity_poly.pdbx_strand_id
1 'polypeptide(L)'
;MFGRGLGDTYVVFVLPLERDYGWTRSQLTSVYSIYLLMHGFTSPLVGVIFDRLGPRWVYTTGLAFMCGAFFLAAGLSNLWQFYLFVGGLVGIGVSLTGMVPGSALIARWYRERLSSAIGIAFSAAGVGTIIFVPLTQELVGDYGWRLAYRVLATALLILVPVVAFFVPWKRFYAGHPERVASARVSAAEGWTLRSAMRTPLYWGLCQVFFFTASAMFTVIVQLVAFFVDVGFSPITAASAFGALGLMSAISVMGSGFTSDRFGYRQTITATFIGTATGMAMLLALTYVPSHLLLVLFVPVFGLCMGVRGPLVSSISTRYFAGPNVATIYGTIYASNAIGAAFGSLMGGLLHDLTGGYRAGLAVALVCVLMASTPFWSVPALRHFR
;
A
#
# COMPACT_ATOMS: atom_id res chain seq x y z
N MET A 1 -0.57 -8.63 8.01
CA MET A 1 -0.02 -8.16 9.28
C MET A 1 1.51 -8.20 9.27
N PHE A 2 2.15 -9.37 9.33
CA PHE A 2 3.63 -9.47 9.43
C PHE A 2 4.38 -8.77 8.30
N GLY A 3 4.06 -9.03 7.04
CA GLY A 3 4.80 -8.46 5.91
C GLY A 3 4.87 -6.93 5.94
N ARG A 4 3.72 -6.26 5.99
CA ARG A 4 3.67 -4.80 6.00
C ARG A 4 4.14 -4.22 7.33
N GLY A 5 3.68 -4.77 8.47
CA GLY A 5 4.05 -4.26 9.79
C GLY A 5 5.56 -4.29 10.05
N LEU A 6 6.24 -5.37 9.64
CA LEU A 6 7.70 -5.45 9.73
C LEU A 6 8.42 -4.57 8.69
N GLY A 7 7.86 -4.42 7.48
CA GLY A 7 8.40 -3.47 6.49
C GLY A 7 8.37 -2.02 6.98
N ASP A 8 7.33 -1.65 7.71
CA ASP A 8 7.14 -0.29 8.24
C ASP A 8 8.06 0.01 9.46
N THR A 9 8.71 -1.00 10.08
CA THR A 9 9.70 -0.76 11.15
C THR A 9 10.93 0.01 10.70
N TYR A 10 11.15 0.13 9.39
CA TYR A 10 12.21 0.92 8.79
C TYR A 10 12.40 2.30 9.44
N VAL A 11 11.31 2.99 9.77
CA VAL A 11 11.34 4.34 10.34
C VAL A 11 12.12 4.43 11.67
N VAL A 12 12.16 3.35 12.42
CA VAL A 12 12.85 3.25 13.71
C VAL A 12 14.37 3.23 13.55
N PHE A 13 14.86 2.68 12.44
CA PHE A 13 16.29 2.53 12.19
C PHE A 13 16.97 3.78 11.63
N VAL A 14 16.21 4.77 11.16
CA VAL A 14 16.75 5.97 10.50
C VAL A 14 17.68 6.75 11.43
N LEU A 15 17.23 7.11 12.64
CA LEU A 15 18.00 7.91 13.57
C LEU A 15 19.26 7.19 14.11
N PRO A 16 19.20 5.90 14.51
CA PRO A 16 20.39 5.16 14.90
C PRO A 16 21.45 5.06 13.81
N LEU A 17 21.03 4.82 12.56
CA LEU A 17 21.94 4.72 11.42
C LEU A 17 22.55 6.08 11.05
N GLU A 18 21.78 7.18 11.15
CA GLU A 18 22.28 8.55 11.00
C GLU A 18 23.40 8.82 12.01
N ARG A 19 23.22 8.41 13.28
CA ARG A 19 24.19 8.62 14.36
C ARG A 19 25.45 7.77 14.19
N ASP A 20 25.30 6.50 13.84
CA ASP A 20 26.42 5.55 13.77
C ASP A 20 27.29 5.74 12.52
N TYR A 21 26.69 6.09 11.39
CA TYR A 21 27.38 6.17 10.09
C TYR A 21 27.50 7.58 9.52
N GLY A 22 26.82 8.56 10.10
CA GLY A 22 26.79 9.94 9.55
C GLY A 22 26.08 10.06 8.21
N TRP A 23 25.26 9.08 7.82
CA TRP A 23 24.49 9.14 6.59
C TRP A 23 23.44 10.22 6.66
N THR A 24 23.24 10.95 5.56
CA THR A 24 22.23 12.01 5.51
C THR A 24 20.82 11.43 5.55
N ARG A 25 19.87 12.21 6.07
CA ARG A 25 18.44 11.83 6.06
C ARG A 25 17.93 11.55 4.66
N SER A 26 18.38 12.32 3.68
CA SER A 26 18.03 12.11 2.26
C SER A 26 18.49 10.74 1.77
N GLN A 27 19.71 10.33 2.10
CA GLN A 27 20.23 8.99 1.76
C GLN A 27 19.41 7.89 2.43
N LEU A 28 19.09 8.04 3.71
CA LEU A 28 18.28 7.08 4.45
C LEU A 28 16.86 7.01 3.89
N THR A 29 16.18 8.13 3.68
CA THR A 29 14.80 8.14 3.15
C THR A 29 14.70 7.62 1.72
N SER A 30 15.76 7.77 0.90
CA SER A 30 15.78 7.20 -0.46
C SER A 30 15.77 5.66 -0.46
N VAL A 31 16.25 5.00 0.62
CA VAL A 31 16.09 3.54 0.81
C VAL A 31 14.60 3.15 0.84
N TYR A 32 13.77 3.95 1.52
CA TYR A 32 12.33 3.70 1.54
C TYR A 32 11.67 3.90 0.16
N SER A 33 12.19 4.83 -0.63
CA SER A 33 11.73 4.98 -2.02
C SER A 33 12.04 3.74 -2.86
N ILE A 34 13.25 3.16 -2.69
CA ILE A 34 13.61 1.90 -3.35
C ILE A 34 12.72 0.75 -2.86
N TYR A 35 12.46 0.67 -1.56
CA TYR A 35 11.52 -0.30 -0.99
C TYR A 35 10.13 -0.22 -1.66
N LEU A 36 9.58 0.98 -1.83
CA LEU A 36 8.27 1.16 -2.49
C LEU A 36 8.32 0.77 -3.97
N LEU A 37 9.39 1.13 -4.68
CA LEU A 37 9.58 0.76 -6.08
C LEU A 37 9.70 -0.77 -6.24
N MET A 38 10.55 -1.40 -5.43
CA MET A 38 10.74 -2.86 -5.48
C MET A 38 9.47 -3.61 -5.11
N HIS A 39 8.72 -3.14 -4.11
CA HIS A 39 7.41 -3.66 -3.76
C HIS A 39 6.43 -3.61 -4.95
N GLY A 40 6.42 -2.52 -5.69
CA GLY A 40 5.53 -2.36 -6.84
C GLY A 40 5.97 -3.13 -8.09
N PHE A 41 7.24 -3.00 -8.48
CA PHE A 41 7.77 -3.68 -9.67
C PHE A 41 7.79 -5.21 -9.55
N THR A 42 7.91 -5.72 -8.32
CA THR A 42 7.84 -7.17 -8.08
C THR A 42 6.40 -7.70 -8.14
N SER A 43 5.38 -6.86 -7.97
CA SER A 43 3.98 -7.28 -7.91
C SER A 43 3.49 -8.12 -9.11
N PRO A 44 3.85 -7.83 -10.39
CA PRO A 44 3.49 -8.68 -11.51
C PRO A 44 4.10 -10.08 -11.41
N LEU A 45 5.38 -10.16 -10.98
CA LEU A 45 6.08 -11.45 -10.79
C LEU A 45 5.45 -12.25 -9.66
N VAL A 46 5.09 -11.58 -8.56
CA VAL A 46 4.36 -12.19 -7.44
C VAL A 46 3.04 -12.80 -7.92
N GLY A 47 2.30 -12.08 -8.78
CA GLY A 47 1.09 -12.59 -9.39
C GLY A 47 1.33 -13.89 -10.18
N VAL A 48 2.34 -13.91 -11.05
CA VAL A 48 2.72 -15.11 -11.82
C VAL A 48 3.13 -16.27 -10.93
N ILE A 49 3.95 -16.00 -9.91
CA ILE A 49 4.41 -17.03 -8.95
C ILE A 49 3.20 -17.59 -8.17
N PHE A 50 2.28 -16.71 -7.75
CA PHE A 50 1.07 -17.11 -7.04
C PHE A 50 0.16 -18.00 -7.90
N ASP A 51 -0.07 -17.62 -9.14
CA ASP A 51 -0.95 -18.37 -10.05
C ASP A 51 -0.35 -19.74 -10.44
N ARG A 52 0.99 -19.85 -10.55
CA ARG A 52 1.68 -21.08 -10.93
C ARG A 52 2.00 -22.00 -9.75
N LEU A 53 2.56 -21.46 -8.67
CA LEU A 53 3.09 -22.24 -7.53
C LEU A 53 2.16 -22.24 -6.32
N GLY A 54 1.17 -21.33 -6.30
CA GLY A 54 0.19 -21.21 -5.22
C GLY A 54 0.70 -20.42 -4.00
N PRO A 55 -0.19 -20.21 -2.98
CA PRO A 55 0.06 -19.34 -1.87
C PRO A 55 1.19 -19.80 -0.94
N ARG A 56 1.35 -21.10 -0.74
CA ARG A 56 2.38 -21.67 0.14
C ARG A 56 3.77 -21.13 -0.21
N TRP A 57 4.15 -21.26 -1.48
CA TRP A 57 5.46 -20.83 -1.95
C TRP A 57 5.61 -19.30 -1.86
N VAL A 58 4.59 -18.56 -2.26
CA VAL A 58 4.65 -17.09 -2.28
C VAL A 58 4.84 -16.53 -0.87
N TYR A 59 4.02 -16.96 0.09
CA TYR A 59 4.13 -16.46 1.46
C TYR A 59 5.40 -16.92 2.17
N THR A 60 5.80 -18.19 1.97
CA THR A 60 7.02 -18.73 2.59
C THR A 60 8.27 -18.04 2.05
N THR A 61 8.38 -17.88 0.73
CA THR A 61 9.52 -17.19 0.12
C THR A 61 9.55 -15.70 0.50
N GLY A 62 8.39 -15.03 0.59
CA GLY A 62 8.31 -13.65 1.02
C GLY A 62 8.84 -13.45 2.44
N LEU A 63 8.42 -14.29 3.38
CA LEU A 63 8.93 -14.26 4.75
C LEU A 63 10.42 -14.63 4.82
N ALA A 64 10.88 -15.58 4.00
CA ALA A 64 12.29 -15.95 3.93
C ALA A 64 13.15 -14.80 3.39
N PHE A 65 12.70 -14.07 2.36
CA PHE A 65 13.37 -12.86 1.87
C PHE A 65 13.49 -11.80 2.97
N MET A 66 12.44 -11.55 3.73
CA MET A 66 12.47 -10.59 4.84
C MET A 66 13.39 -11.06 5.97
N CYS A 67 13.36 -12.35 6.32
CA CYS A 67 14.25 -12.95 7.30
C CYS A 67 15.72 -12.75 6.91
N GLY A 68 16.09 -13.14 5.69
CA GLY A 68 17.43 -12.97 5.16
C GLY A 68 17.86 -11.50 5.10
N ALA A 69 16.94 -10.62 4.67
CA ALA A 69 17.19 -9.18 4.62
C ALA A 69 17.51 -8.58 5.99
N PHE A 70 16.74 -8.91 7.01
CA PHE A 70 16.98 -8.41 8.37
C PHE A 70 18.26 -9.03 8.99
N PHE A 71 18.52 -10.30 8.71
CA PHE A 71 19.77 -10.93 9.16
C PHE A 71 21.00 -10.25 8.55
N LEU A 72 20.96 -9.96 7.25
CA LEU A 72 22.02 -9.23 6.54
C LEU A 72 22.10 -7.77 7.02
N ALA A 73 20.95 -7.13 7.27
CA ALA A 73 20.88 -5.76 7.76
C ALA A 73 21.51 -5.61 9.16
N ALA A 74 21.50 -6.64 10.00
CA ALA A 74 22.21 -6.62 11.29
C ALA A 74 23.73 -6.47 11.16
N GLY A 75 24.30 -6.82 10.01
CA GLY A 75 25.72 -6.68 9.65
C GLY A 75 26.05 -5.51 8.75
N LEU A 76 25.17 -4.52 8.61
CA LEU A 76 25.39 -3.35 7.76
C LEU A 76 26.70 -2.62 8.11
N SER A 77 27.45 -2.25 7.08
CA SER A 77 28.66 -1.42 7.15
C SER A 77 28.63 -0.27 6.12
N ASN A 78 27.88 -0.43 5.03
CA ASN A 78 27.85 0.51 3.92
C ASN A 78 26.41 0.84 3.50
N LEU A 79 26.20 2.05 2.99
CA LEU A 79 24.89 2.54 2.55
C LEU A 79 24.29 1.69 1.42
N TRP A 80 25.11 1.21 0.44
CA TRP A 80 24.61 0.37 -0.64
C TRP A 80 24.01 -0.96 -0.17
N GLN A 81 24.54 -1.52 0.95
CA GLN A 81 23.97 -2.70 1.59
C GLN A 81 22.58 -2.41 2.15
N PHE A 82 22.38 -1.22 2.70
CA PHE A 82 21.08 -0.78 3.20
C PHE A 82 20.06 -0.65 2.06
N TYR A 83 20.47 -0.09 0.91
CA TYR A 83 19.66 -0.08 -0.30
C TYR A 83 19.28 -1.48 -0.76
N LEU A 84 20.24 -2.41 -0.78
CA LEU A 84 19.99 -3.77 -1.25
C LEU A 84 19.15 -4.58 -0.26
N PHE A 85 19.50 -4.56 1.02
CA PHE A 85 18.87 -5.44 2.00
C PHE A 85 17.51 -4.89 2.41
N VAL A 86 17.42 -3.64 2.82
CA VAL A 86 16.17 -3.08 3.32
C VAL A 86 15.32 -2.49 2.19
N GLY A 87 15.92 -1.77 1.26
CA GLY A 87 15.20 -1.30 0.08
C GLY A 87 14.77 -2.45 -0.84
N GLY A 88 15.71 -3.28 -1.28
CA GLY A 88 15.48 -4.35 -2.23
C GLY A 88 14.77 -5.57 -1.66
N LEU A 89 15.45 -6.33 -0.80
CA LEU A 89 14.96 -7.63 -0.34
C LEU A 89 13.70 -7.52 0.54
N VAL A 90 13.62 -6.53 1.45
CA VAL A 90 12.39 -6.32 2.22
C VAL A 90 11.25 -5.89 1.31
N GLY A 91 11.51 -5.01 0.32
CA GLY A 91 10.50 -4.61 -0.67
C GLY A 91 9.91 -5.79 -1.43
N ILE A 92 10.75 -6.71 -1.90
CA ILE A 92 10.34 -7.97 -2.54
C ILE A 92 9.55 -8.85 -1.56
N GLY A 93 10.05 -9.03 -0.33
CA GLY A 93 9.40 -9.85 0.69
C GLY A 93 8.00 -9.34 1.06
N VAL A 94 7.86 -8.03 1.21
CA VAL A 94 6.56 -7.39 1.47
C VAL A 94 5.62 -7.52 0.28
N SER A 95 6.12 -7.44 -0.97
CA SER A 95 5.30 -7.70 -2.15
C SER A 95 4.73 -9.12 -2.17
N LEU A 96 5.58 -10.12 -1.88
CA LEU A 96 5.20 -11.54 -1.80
C LEU A 96 4.17 -11.84 -0.69
N THR A 97 4.13 -11.05 0.38
CA THR A 97 3.16 -11.20 1.48
C THR A 97 2.02 -10.18 1.46
N GLY A 98 1.95 -9.36 0.41
CA GLY A 98 1.13 -8.16 0.32
C GLY A 98 -0.25 -8.34 -0.30
N MET A 99 -0.70 -7.26 -0.93
CA MET A 99 -2.07 -7.14 -1.45
C MET A 99 -2.37 -8.11 -2.60
N VAL A 100 -1.41 -8.37 -3.48
CA VAL A 100 -1.65 -9.19 -4.67
C VAL A 100 -2.02 -10.63 -4.31
N PRO A 101 -1.18 -11.39 -3.59
CA PRO A 101 -1.53 -12.75 -3.21
C PRO A 101 -2.68 -12.80 -2.20
N GLY A 102 -2.79 -11.82 -1.30
CA GLY A 102 -3.87 -11.73 -0.33
C GLY A 102 -5.24 -11.59 -0.99
N SER A 103 -5.39 -10.66 -1.91
CA SER A 103 -6.66 -10.45 -2.64
C SER A 103 -7.03 -11.65 -3.49
N ALA A 104 -6.06 -12.24 -4.20
CA ALA A 104 -6.29 -13.43 -5.01
C ALA A 104 -6.75 -14.63 -4.16
N LEU A 105 -6.19 -14.80 -2.95
CA LEU A 105 -6.59 -15.87 -2.04
C LEU A 105 -7.99 -15.64 -1.47
N ILE A 106 -8.30 -14.42 -1.02
CA ILE A 106 -9.60 -14.04 -0.46
C ILE A 106 -10.69 -14.18 -1.52
N ALA A 107 -10.42 -13.78 -2.75
CA ALA A 107 -11.36 -13.87 -3.86
C ALA A 107 -11.80 -15.31 -4.20
N ARG A 108 -11.05 -16.33 -3.78
CA ARG A 108 -11.44 -17.75 -3.92
C ARG A 108 -12.55 -18.19 -2.96
N TRP A 109 -12.74 -17.46 -1.86
CA TRP A 109 -13.70 -17.80 -0.79
C TRP A 109 -14.93 -16.93 -0.79
N TYR A 110 -14.77 -15.63 -1.03
CA TYR A 110 -15.84 -14.65 -0.93
C TYR A 110 -16.31 -14.19 -2.31
N ARG A 111 -17.64 -14.09 -2.49
CA ARG A 111 -18.27 -13.56 -3.70
C ARG A 111 -19.03 -12.28 -3.40
N GLU A 112 -20.04 -12.36 -2.54
CA GLU A 112 -20.97 -11.26 -2.28
C GLU A 112 -20.36 -10.16 -1.42
N ARG A 113 -19.52 -10.53 -0.44
CA ARG A 113 -18.87 -9.60 0.50
C ARG A 113 -17.34 -9.57 0.32
N LEU A 114 -16.91 -9.63 -0.94
CA LEU A 114 -15.48 -9.69 -1.25
C LEU A 114 -14.74 -8.43 -0.79
N SER A 115 -15.33 -7.25 -0.99
CA SER A 115 -14.73 -5.98 -0.56
C SER A 115 -14.59 -5.89 0.95
N SER A 116 -15.60 -6.32 1.71
CA SER A 116 -15.54 -6.36 3.16
C SER A 116 -14.44 -7.30 3.65
N ALA A 117 -14.33 -8.49 3.05
CA ALA A 117 -13.30 -9.47 3.41
C ALA A 117 -11.88 -8.94 3.10
N ILE A 118 -11.69 -8.29 1.96
CA ILE A 118 -10.42 -7.66 1.58
C ILE A 118 -10.11 -6.48 2.51
N GLY A 119 -11.08 -5.61 2.81
CA GLY A 119 -10.91 -4.47 3.71
C GLY A 119 -10.49 -4.90 5.11
N ILE A 120 -11.14 -5.90 5.70
CA ILE A 120 -10.78 -6.46 7.01
C ILE A 120 -9.38 -7.09 6.97
N ALA A 121 -9.06 -7.87 5.94
CA ALA A 121 -7.74 -8.49 5.84
C ALA A 121 -6.62 -7.47 5.72
N PHE A 122 -6.84 -6.35 5.02
CA PHE A 122 -5.82 -5.32 4.85
C PHE A 122 -5.72 -4.35 6.02
N SER A 123 -6.78 -4.17 6.81
CA SER A 123 -6.68 -3.43 8.08
C SER A 123 -5.70 -4.09 9.05
N ALA A 124 -5.48 -5.40 8.95
CA ALA A 124 -4.46 -6.12 9.71
C ALA A 124 -3.01 -5.63 9.42
N ALA A 125 -2.77 -4.94 8.31
CA ALA A 125 -1.48 -4.29 8.06
C ALA A 125 -1.23 -3.17 9.07
N GLY A 126 -2.22 -2.28 9.28
CA GLY A 126 -2.15 -1.23 10.28
C GLY A 126 -1.97 -1.76 11.71
N VAL A 127 -2.66 -2.84 12.06
CA VAL A 127 -2.44 -3.54 13.34
C VAL A 127 -0.99 -4.01 13.47
N GLY A 128 -0.40 -4.54 12.38
CA GLY A 128 1.00 -4.93 12.37
C GLY A 128 1.94 -3.76 12.65
N THR A 129 1.71 -2.62 12.00
CA THR A 129 2.52 -1.40 12.22
C THR A 129 2.43 -0.91 13.67
N ILE A 130 1.20 -0.87 14.25
CA ILE A 130 0.97 -0.46 15.64
C ILE A 130 1.71 -1.36 16.64
N ILE A 131 1.87 -2.64 16.34
CA ILE A 131 2.55 -3.60 17.24
C ILE A 131 4.06 -3.57 17.00
N PHE A 132 4.50 -3.74 15.75
CA PHE A 132 5.91 -3.96 15.46
C PHE A 132 6.77 -2.70 15.54
N VAL A 133 6.24 -1.51 15.24
CA VAL A 133 7.03 -0.28 15.28
C VAL A 133 7.42 0.09 16.72
N PRO A 134 6.50 0.16 17.71
CA PRO A 134 6.88 0.42 19.10
C PRO A 134 7.79 -0.67 19.68
N LEU A 135 7.47 -1.95 19.43
CA LEU A 135 8.30 -3.07 19.90
C LEU A 135 9.74 -2.97 19.35
N THR A 136 9.90 -2.60 18.09
CA THR A 136 11.20 -2.39 17.47
C THR A 136 11.90 -1.17 18.08
N GLN A 137 11.15 -0.10 18.39
CA GLN A 137 11.71 1.09 19.03
C GLN A 137 12.30 0.79 20.41
N GLU A 138 11.61 0.01 21.24
CA GLU A 138 12.14 -0.45 22.54
C GLU A 138 13.40 -1.29 22.35
N LEU A 139 13.36 -2.28 21.45
CA LEU A 139 14.55 -3.09 21.15
C LEU A 139 15.75 -2.26 20.69
N VAL A 140 15.52 -1.24 19.87
CA VAL A 140 16.58 -0.35 19.40
C VAL A 140 17.10 0.54 20.53
N GLY A 141 16.20 1.04 21.40
CA GLY A 141 16.56 1.87 22.54
C GLY A 141 17.41 1.15 23.58
N ASP A 142 17.04 -0.07 23.93
CA ASP A 142 17.67 -0.83 25.01
C ASP A 142 18.93 -1.61 24.55
N TYR A 143 18.89 -2.15 23.32
CA TYR A 143 19.91 -3.11 22.85
C TYR A 143 20.61 -2.70 21.55
N GLY A 144 20.21 -1.59 20.96
CA GLY A 144 20.75 -1.09 19.70
C GLY A 144 20.15 -1.76 18.46
N TRP A 145 20.32 -1.09 17.33
CA TRP A 145 19.66 -1.43 16.06
C TRP A 145 20.15 -2.78 15.47
N ARG A 146 21.41 -3.18 15.71
CA ARG A 146 21.92 -4.46 15.22
C ARG A 146 21.23 -5.64 15.88
N LEU A 147 21.03 -5.59 17.22
CA LEU A 147 20.31 -6.64 17.92
C LEU A 147 18.82 -6.63 17.54
N ALA A 148 18.21 -5.46 17.38
CA ALA A 148 16.83 -5.35 16.92
C ALA A 148 16.61 -6.07 15.58
N TYR A 149 17.47 -5.86 14.59
CA TYR A 149 17.41 -6.61 13.33
C TYR A 149 17.57 -8.12 13.51
N ARG A 150 18.48 -8.57 14.38
CA ARG A 150 18.65 -10.01 14.67
C ARG A 150 17.41 -10.62 15.32
N VAL A 151 16.78 -9.92 16.25
CA VAL A 151 15.54 -10.37 16.91
C VAL A 151 14.41 -10.48 15.89
N LEU A 152 14.22 -9.48 15.04
CA LEU A 152 13.23 -9.52 13.98
C LEU A 152 13.49 -10.65 12.96
N ALA A 153 14.77 -10.86 12.59
CA ALA A 153 15.16 -11.96 11.71
C ALA A 153 14.88 -13.33 12.34
N THR A 154 15.22 -13.50 13.65
CA THR A 154 14.98 -14.75 14.38
C THR A 154 13.49 -15.05 14.53
N ALA A 155 12.66 -14.03 14.80
CA ALA A 155 11.21 -14.19 14.85
C ALA A 155 10.65 -14.66 13.49
N LEU A 156 11.16 -14.10 12.38
CA LEU A 156 10.80 -14.55 11.03
C LEU A 156 11.34 -15.95 10.72
N LEU A 157 12.53 -16.29 11.17
CA LEU A 157 13.11 -17.63 10.99
C LEU A 157 12.23 -18.72 11.62
N ILE A 158 11.63 -18.43 12.78
CA ILE A 158 10.65 -19.31 13.43
C ILE A 158 9.32 -19.32 12.66
N LEU A 159 8.88 -18.16 12.17
CA LEU A 159 7.60 -18.03 11.48
C LEU A 159 7.60 -18.71 10.10
N VAL A 160 8.71 -18.71 9.38
CA VAL A 160 8.83 -19.32 8.03
C VAL A 160 8.41 -20.80 8.03
N PRO A 161 8.98 -21.68 8.87
CA PRO A 161 8.55 -23.09 8.89
C PRO A 161 7.12 -23.26 9.42
N VAL A 162 6.67 -22.43 10.35
CA VAL A 162 5.27 -22.46 10.83
C VAL A 162 4.31 -22.18 9.67
N VAL A 163 4.56 -21.12 8.91
CA VAL A 163 3.72 -20.80 7.74
C VAL A 163 3.84 -21.83 6.64
N ALA A 164 5.04 -22.40 6.43
CA ALA A 164 5.27 -23.41 5.39
C ALA A 164 4.56 -24.73 5.65
N PHE A 165 4.58 -25.23 6.89
CA PHE A 165 4.18 -26.60 7.22
C PHE A 165 2.85 -26.71 7.98
N PHE A 166 2.56 -25.74 8.89
CA PHE A 166 1.38 -25.85 9.76
C PHE A 166 0.14 -25.16 9.17
N VAL A 167 0.30 -24.22 8.24
CA VAL A 167 -0.86 -23.61 7.57
C VAL A 167 -1.44 -24.58 6.55
N PRO A 168 -2.75 -24.88 6.61
CA PRO A 168 -3.40 -25.83 5.68
C PRO A 168 -3.63 -25.20 4.30
N TRP A 169 -2.54 -24.90 3.59
CA TRP A 169 -2.56 -24.18 2.30
C TRP A 169 -3.44 -24.85 1.24
N LYS A 170 -3.47 -26.19 1.22
CA LYS A 170 -4.33 -26.94 0.28
C LYS A 170 -5.80 -26.57 0.46
N ARG A 171 -6.25 -26.44 1.73
CA ARG A 171 -7.63 -26.06 2.07
C ARG A 171 -7.89 -24.60 1.68
N PHE A 172 -7.00 -23.69 2.03
CA PHE A 172 -7.16 -22.27 1.69
C PHE A 172 -7.13 -22.02 0.17
N TYR A 173 -6.28 -22.74 -0.56
CA TYR A 173 -6.16 -22.59 -2.01
C TYR A 173 -7.32 -23.26 -2.77
N ALA A 174 -7.93 -24.30 -2.21
CA ALA A 174 -9.09 -24.98 -2.81
C ALA A 174 -10.26 -24.00 -3.06
N GLY A 175 -10.48 -23.04 -2.13
CA GLY A 175 -11.59 -22.11 -2.25
C GLY A 175 -12.95 -22.72 -1.91
N HIS A 176 -14.02 -21.94 -2.06
CA HIS A 176 -15.38 -22.41 -1.86
C HIS A 176 -15.81 -23.33 -3.02
N PRO A 177 -16.39 -24.54 -2.77
CA PRO A 177 -16.70 -25.52 -3.81
C PRO A 177 -17.51 -24.97 -4.98
N GLU A 178 -18.54 -24.19 -4.71
CA GLU A 178 -19.39 -23.58 -5.74
C GLU A 178 -18.63 -22.57 -6.62
N ARG A 179 -17.64 -21.88 -6.06
CA ARG A 179 -16.79 -20.98 -6.84
C ARG A 179 -15.81 -21.71 -7.74
N VAL A 180 -15.27 -22.81 -7.25
CA VAL A 180 -14.37 -23.66 -8.05
C VAL A 180 -15.14 -24.28 -9.22
N ALA A 181 -16.39 -24.69 -9.00
CA ALA A 181 -17.25 -25.21 -10.05
C ALA A 181 -17.60 -24.11 -11.09
N SER A 182 -18.01 -22.92 -10.66
CA SER A 182 -18.30 -21.79 -11.55
C SER A 182 -17.06 -21.27 -12.28
N ALA A 183 -15.91 -21.27 -11.61
CA ALA A 183 -14.63 -20.88 -12.21
C ALA A 183 -14.14 -21.92 -13.24
N ARG A 184 -14.43 -23.22 -13.05
CA ARG A 184 -14.12 -24.25 -14.06
C ARG A 184 -14.95 -24.09 -15.32
N VAL A 185 -16.21 -23.70 -15.20
CA VAL A 185 -17.08 -23.38 -16.36
C VAL A 185 -16.57 -22.13 -17.07
N SER A 186 -16.14 -21.11 -16.32
CA SER A 186 -15.54 -19.88 -16.86
C SER A 186 -14.07 -20.06 -17.30
N ALA A 187 -13.38 -21.12 -16.89
CA ALA A 187 -11.98 -21.38 -17.24
C ALA A 187 -11.80 -21.82 -18.70
N ALA A 188 -12.84 -22.26 -19.38
CA ALA A 188 -12.84 -22.46 -20.84
C ALA A 188 -12.64 -21.15 -21.61
N GLU A 189 -12.97 -19.99 -20.99
CA GLU A 189 -12.74 -18.63 -21.48
C GLU A 189 -11.84 -17.80 -20.54
N GLY A 190 -10.94 -18.45 -19.79
CA GLY A 190 -10.15 -17.82 -18.76
C GLY A 190 -9.33 -16.61 -19.26
N TRP A 191 -9.39 -15.50 -18.51
CA TRP A 191 -8.61 -14.30 -18.80
C TRP A 191 -7.10 -14.60 -18.81
N THR A 192 -6.45 -14.23 -19.92
CA THR A 192 -4.98 -14.12 -19.99
C THR A 192 -4.58 -12.68 -19.75
N LEU A 193 -3.34 -12.42 -19.36
CA LEU A 193 -2.85 -11.06 -19.22
C LEU A 193 -3.03 -10.27 -20.52
N ARG A 194 -2.73 -10.92 -21.67
CA ARG A 194 -2.88 -10.29 -23.00
C ARG A 194 -4.32 -9.93 -23.33
N SER A 195 -5.27 -10.78 -22.99
CA SER A 195 -6.70 -10.48 -23.20
C SER A 195 -7.20 -9.40 -22.24
N ALA A 196 -6.77 -9.41 -20.98
CA ALA A 196 -7.11 -8.38 -20.01
C ALA A 196 -6.61 -7.00 -20.45
N MET A 197 -5.36 -6.89 -20.91
CA MET A 197 -4.75 -5.64 -21.39
C MET A 197 -5.46 -5.05 -22.63
N ARG A 198 -6.27 -5.82 -23.33
CA ARG A 198 -7.10 -5.32 -24.43
C ARG A 198 -8.41 -4.70 -23.95
N THR A 199 -8.75 -4.83 -22.69
CA THR A 199 -10.00 -4.28 -22.15
C THR A 199 -9.81 -2.85 -21.63
N PRO A 200 -10.79 -1.96 -21.84
CA PRO A 200 -10.78 -0.62 -21.25
C PRO A 200 -10.78 -0.64 -19.71
N LEU A 201 -11.34 -1.69 -19.12
CA LEU A 201 -11.37 -1.87 -17.67
C LEU A 201 -9.96 -1.99 -17.07
N TYR A 202 -9.09 -2.78 -17.71
CA TYR A 202 -7.71 -2.96 -17.25
C TYR A 202 -6.98 -1.62 -17.14
N TRP A 203 -7.01 -0.83 -18.22
CA TRP A 203 -6.35 0.48 -18.25
C TRP A 203 -7.04 1.50 -17.36
N GLY A 204 -8.35 1.41 -17.21
CA GLY A 204 -9.10 2.22 -16.24
C GLY A 204 -8.64 1.96 -14.80
N LEU A 205 -8.45 0.70 -14.40
CA LEU A 205 -7.94 0.36 -13.08
C LEU A 205 -6.47 0.76 -12.89
N CYS A 206 -5.62 0.62 -13.92
CA CYS A 206 -4.25 1.13 -13.92
C CYS A 206 -4.24 2.66 -13.72
N GLN A 207 -5.09 3.38 -14.44
CA GLN A 207 -5.25 4.83 -14.32
C GLN A 207 -5.68 5.24 -12.92
N VAL A 208 -6.66 4.56 -12.33
CA VAL A 208 -7.12 4.80 -10.96
C VAL A 208 -5.95 4.66 -9.98
N PHE A 209 -5.20 3.58 -10.06
CA PHE A 209 -4.06 3.34 -9.16
C PHE A 209 -2.93 4.33 -9.37
N PHE A 210 -2.54 4.59 -10.60
CA PHE A 210 -1.46 5.52 -10.92
C PHE A 210 -1.77 6.92 -10.40
N PHE A 211 -2.89 7.51 -10.78
CA PHE A 211 -3.22 8.88 -10.39
C PHE A 211 -3.61 9.01 -8.93
N THR A 212 -4.24 7.99 -8.32
CA THR A 212 -4.48 7.99 -6.87
C THR A 212 -3.18 8.00 -6.10
N ALA A 213 -2.23 7.15 -6.45
CA ALA A 213 -0.94 7.09 -5.79
C ALA A 213 -0.15 8.38 -6.03
N SER A 214 -0.13 8.89 -7.27
CA SER A 214 0.50 10.17 -7.59
C SER A 214 -0.02 11.30 -6.70
N ALA A 215 -1.34 11.46 -6.62
CA ALA A 215 -1.96 12.48 -5.77
C ALA A 215 -1.60 12.33 -4.29
N MET A 216 -1.69 11.10 -3.77
CA MET A 216 -1.41 10.82 -2.36
C MET A 216 0.06 11.08 -2.00
N PHE A 217 1.00 10.55 -2.78
CA PHE A 217 2.42 10.66 -2.47
C PHE A 217 2.99 12.06 -2.72
N THR A 218 2.40 12.85 -3.63
CA THR A 218 2.71 14.29 -3.76
C THR A 218 2.43 15.05 -2.46
N VAL A 219 1.40 14.64 -1.71
CA VAL A 219 0.97 15.33 -0.48
C VAL A 219 1.59 14.71 0.76
N ILE A 220 1.45 13.38 0.95
CA ILE A 220 1.77 12.70 2.20
C ILE A 220 3.25 12.81 2.58
N VAL A 221 4.15 12.73 1.59
CA VAL A 221 5.60 12.77 1.84
C VAL A 221 6.03 14.11 2.45
N GLN A 222 5.36 15.20 2.11
CA GLN A 222 5.69 16.55 2.57
C GLN A 222 4.73 17.08 3.63
N LEU A 223 3.73 16.32 4.04
CA LEU A 223 2.61 16.82 4.83
C LEU A 223 3.02 17.38 6.20
N VAL A 224 3.97 16.72 6.87
CA VAL A 224 4.46 17.18 8.18
C VAL A 224 5.27 18.49 8.01
N ALA A 225 6.15 18.55 7.01
CA ALA A 225 6.91 19.76 6.69
C ALA A 225 5.94 20.89 6.31
N PHE A 226 4.95 20.61 5.48
CA PHE A 226 3.90 21.57 5.11
C PHE A 226 3.21 22.19 6.34
N PHE A 227 2.79 21.39 7.32
CA PHE A 227 2.13 21.91 8.52
C PHE A 227 3.06 22.80 9.35
N VAL A 228 4.34 22.43 9.46
CA VAL A 228 5.33 23.23 10.18
C VAL A 228 5.58 24.56 9.46
N ASP A 229 5.74 24.53 8.14
CA ASP A 229 6.00 25.72 7.33
C ASP A 229 4.81 26.70 7.30
N VAL A 230 3.58 26.17 7.42
CA VAL A 230 2.35 26.98 7.54
C VAL A 230 2.20 27.58 8.95
N GLY A 231 3.01 27.16 9.94
CA GLY A 231 3.06 27.77 11.27
C GLY A 231 2.51 26.92 12.42
N PHE A 232 2.20 25.64 12.18
CA PHE A 232 1.83 24.72 13.26
C PHE A 232 3.08 24.21 13.99
N SER A 233 2.95 23.92 15.30
CA SER A 233 4.05 23.30 16.05
C SER A 233 4.41 21.92 15.48
N PRO A 234 5.69 21.50 15.56
CA PRO A 234 6.10 20.18 15.08
C PRO A 234 5.32 19.02 15.72
N ILE A 235 4.93 19.17 16.99
CA ILE A 235 4.12 18.16 17.70
C ILE A 235 2.69 18.09 17.17
N THR A 236 2.09 19.24 16.84
CA THR A 236 0.76 19.29 16.21
C THR A 236 0.79 18.68 14.82
N ALA A 237 1.82 18.98 14.02
CA ALA A 237 2.02 18.42 12.69
C ALA A 237 2.17 16.89 12.72
N ALA A 238 3.01 16.37 13.62
CA ALA A 238 3.21 14.93 13.79
C ALA A 238 1.94 14.24 14.30
N SER A 239 1.20 14.85 15.25
CA SER A 239 -0.05 14.32 15.79
C SER A 239 -1.14 14.27 14.72
N ALA A 240 -1.27 15.31 13.90
CA ALA A 240 -2.22 15.33 12.77
C ALA A 240 -1.90 14.22 11.75
N PHE A 241 -0.62 14.02 11.44
CA PHE A 241 -0.18 12.94 10.55
C PHE A 241 -0.49 11.55 11.13
N GLY A 242 -0.22 11.35 12.42
CA GLY A 242 -0.58 10.10 13.11
C GLY A 242 -2.08 9.83 13.10
N ALA A 243 -2.89 10.87 13.35
CA ALA A 243 -4.35 10.77 13.32
C ALA A 243 -4.87 10.46 11.90
N LEU A 244 -4.25 10.97 10.84
CA LEU A 244 -4.54 10.59 9.45
C LEU A 244 -4.32 9.10 9.22
N GLY A 245 -3.22 8.55 9.72
CA GLY A 245 -2.92 7.12 9.63
C GLY A 245 -4.00 6.27 10.31
N LEU A 246 -4.46 6.68 11.50
CA LEU A 246 -5.56 6.02 12.23
C LEU A 246 -6.88 6.09 11.45
N MET A 247 -7.25 7.27 10.93
CA MET A 247 -8.47 7.44 10.11
C MET A 247 -8.41 6.59 8.83
N SER A 248 -7.24 6.51 8.22
CA SER A 248 -7.02 5.64 7.04
C SER A 248 -7.23 4.16 7.37
N ALA A 249 -6.73 3.68 8.50
CA ALA A 249 -6.93 2.29 8.93
C ALA A 249 -8.42 1.97 9.16
N ILE A 250 -9.15 2.88 9.81
CA ILE A 250 -10.60 2.77 10.01
C ILE A 250 -11.31 2.74 8.66
N SER A 251 -10.92 3.60 7.72
CA SER A 251 -11.54 3.68 6.40
C SER A 251 -11.29 2.45 5.54
N VAL A 252 -10.11 1.86 5.61
CA VAL A 252 -9.78 0.60 4.93
C VAL A 252 -10.70 -0.51 5.42
N MET A 253 -10.89 -0.62 6.74
CA MET A 253 -11.79 -1.62 7.33
C MET A 253 -13.26 -1.38 6.93
N GLY A 254 -13.70 -0.12 6.95
CA GLY A 254 -15.08 0.27 6.59
C GLY A 254 -15.38 0.26 5.10
N SER A 255 -14.35 0.32 4.24
CA SER A 255 -14.50 0.47 2.79
C SER A 255 -15.31 -0.66 2.13
N GLY A 256 -15.10 -1.87 2.62
CA GLY A 256 -15.83 -3.03 2.12
C GLY A 256 -17.33 -2.97 2.46
N PHE A 257 -17.67 -2.61 3.71
CA PHE A 257 -19.06 -2.49 4.13
C PHE A 257 -19.81 -1.40 3.37
N THR A 258 -19.15 -0.26 3.15
CA THR A 258 -19.74 0.83 2.38
C THR A 258 -19.94 0.46 0.92
N SER A 259 -18.97 -0.21 0.28
CA SER A 259 -19.09 -0.63 -1.11
C SER A 259 -20.11 -1.75 -1.32
N ASP A 260 -20.21 -2.69 -0.38
CA ASP A 260 -21.18 -3.79 -0.44
C ASP A 260 -22.62 -3.28 -0.22
N ARG A 261 -22.80 -2.16 0.53
CA ARG A 261 -24.12 -1.55 0.81
C ARG A 261 -24.54 -0.54 -0.25
N PHE A 262 -23.66 0.38 -0.64
CA PHE A 262 -23.96 1.53 -1.50
C PHE A 262 -23.49 1.32 -2.95
N GLY A 263 -22.71 0.25 -3.20
CA GLY A 263 -22.10 -0.02 -4.50
C GLY A 263 -20.74 0.67 -4.67
N TYR A 264 -19.93 0.08 -5.55
CA TYR A 264 -18.54 0.51 -5.77
C TYR A 264 -18.43 1.94 -6.29
N ARG A 265 -19.25 2.29 -7.30
CA ARG A 265 -19.19 3.62 -7.92
C ARG A 265 -19.48 4.76 -6.95
N GLN A 266 -20.55 4.62 -6.14
CA GLN A 266 -20.93 5.66 -5.19
C GLN A 266 -19.85 5.82 -4.10
N THR A 267 -19.39 4.70 -3.53
CA THR A 267 -18.35 4.69 -2.51
C THR A 267 -17.06 5.34 -3.01
N ILE A 268 -16.59 4.95 -4.20
CA ILE A 268 -15.36 5.50 -4.77
C ILE A 268 -15.52 6.98 -5.12
N THR A 269 -16.64 7.39 -5.71
CA THR A 269 -16.90 8.80 -6.03
C THR A 269 -16.90 9.65 -4.75
N ALA A 270 -17.57 9.19 -3.68
CA ALA A 270 -17.55 9.89 -2.41
C ALA A 270 -16.12 10.05 -1.83
N THR A 271 -15.28 9.01 -1.96
CA THR A 271 -13.89 9.10 -1.50
C THR A 271 -13.03 10.04 -2.36
N PHE A 272 -13.29 10.15 -3.66
CA PHE A 272 -12.62 11.14 -4.50
C PHE A 272 -13.04 12.57 -4.15
N ILE A 273 -14.34 12.79 -3.93
CA ILE A 273 -14.83 14.10 -3.48
C ILE A 273 -14.21 14.46 -2.13
N GLY A 274 -14.21 13.56 -1.14
CA GLY A 274 -13.61 13.82 0.15
C GLY A 274 -12.10 14.07 0.08
N THR A 275 -11.38 13.35 -0.78
CA THR A 275 -9.95 13.61 -1.01
C THR A 275 -9.70 14.97 -1.67
N ALA A 276 -10.50 15.34 -2.69
CA ALA A 276 -10.41 16.64 -3.34
C ALA A 276 -10.73 17.77 -2.35
N THR A 277 -11.75 17.60 -1.51
CA THR A 277 -12.10 18.51 -0.42
C THR A 277 -10.93 18.66 0.57
N GLY A 278 -10.31 17.56 0.98
CA GLY A 278 -9.13 17.61 1.85
C GLY A 278 -7.95 18.34 1.21
N MET A 279 -7.70 18.15 -0.09
CA MET A 279 -6.66 18.92 -0.81
C MET A 279 -7.00 20.40 -0.92
N ALA A 280 -8.27 20.72 -1.14
CA ALA A 280 -8.74 22.12 -1.10
C ALA A 280 -8.56 22.75 0.30
N MET A 281 -8.80 21.99 1.36
CA MET A 281 -8.53 22.44 2.74
C MET A 281 -7.03 22.68 2.96
N LEU A 282 -6.13 21.80 2.45
CA LEU A 282 -4.69 22.07 2.52
C LEU A 282 -4.30 23.32 1.74
N LEU A 283 -4.89 23.52 0.57
CA LEU A 283 -4.68 24.75 -0.19
C LEU A 283 -5.16 25.99 0.59
N ALA A 284 -6.31 25.92 1.24
CA ALA A 284 -6.82 27.00 2.10
C ALA A 284 -5.90 27.27 3.29
N LEU A 285 -5.30 26.25 3.91
CA LEU A 285 -4.32 26.38 4.98
C LEU A 285 -3.07 27.18 4.55
N THR A 286 -2.71 27.19 3.26
CA THR A 286 -1.59 28.04 2.78
C THR A 286 -1.91 29.53 2.84
N TYR A 287 -3.17 29.90 2.95
CA TYR A 287 -3.60 31.34 3.04
C TYR A 287 -4.01 31.69 4.46
N VAL A 288 -4.70 30.80 5.16
CA VAL A 288 -5.22 31.05 6.50
C VAL A 288 -4.88 29.86 7.39
N PRO A 289 -3.81 29.93 8.20
CA PRO A 289 -3.47 28.92 9.18
C PRO A 289 -4.55 28.86 10.26
N SER A 290 -5.38 27.82 10.23
CA SER A 290 -6.48 27.64 11.17
C SER A 290 -6.44 26.25 11.80
N HIS A 291 -6.42 26.19 13.14
CA HIS A 291 -6.52 24.92 13.86
C HIS A 291 -7.83 24.18 13.56
N LEU A 292 -8.94 24.92 13.40
CA LEU A 292 -10.22 24.31 13.05
C LEU A 292 -10.14 23.61 11.69
N LEU A 293 -9.52 24.27 10.70
CA LEU A 293 -9.37 23.69 9.36
C LEU A 293 -8.47 22.44 9.38
N LEU A 294 -7.42 22.43 10.19
CA LEU A 294 -6.56 21.26 10.39
C LEU A 294 -7.34 20.11 11.04
N VAL A 295 -8.12 20.38 12.09
CA VAL A 295 -8.95 19.36 12.77
C VAL A 295 -10.01 18.77 11.85
N LEU A 296 -10.62 19.58 10.97
CA LEU A 296 -11.59 19.10 9.98
C LEU A 296 -10.92 18.33 8.83
N PHE A 297 -9.71 18.74 8.43
CA PHE A 297 -8.96 18.07 7.36
C PHE A 297 -8.64 16.62 7.71
N VAL A 298 -8.23 16.33 8.94
CA VAL A 298 -7.80 14.98 9.36
C VAL A 298 -8.88 13.93 9.12
N PRO A 299 -10.12 14.04 9.58
CA PRO A 299 -11.15 13.04 9.29
C PRO A 299 -11.58 13.03 7.83
N VAL A 300 -11.75 14.20 7.19
CA VAL A 300 -12.19 14.26 5.78
C VAL A 300 -11.21 13.61 4.84
N PHE A 301 -9.93 13.92 4.94
CA PHE A 301 -8.90 13.36 4.09
C PHE A 301 -8.54 11.92 4.50
N GLY A 302 -8.35 11.69 5.81
CA GLY A 302 -7.93 10.42 6.36
C GLY A 302 -8.91 9.28 6.08
N LEU A 303 -10.23 9.52 6.25
CA LEU A 303 -11.26 8.53 5.94
C LEU A 303 -11.41 8.24 4.44
N CYS A 304 -10.89 9.09 3.57
CA CYS A 304 -11.00 8.91 2.12
C CYS A 304 -9.75 8.30 1.48
N MET A 305 -8.57 8.39 2.14
CA MET A 305 -7.32 8.03 1.47
C MET A 305 -7.09 6.51 1.33
N GLY A 306 -7.55 5.70 2.30
CA GLY A 306 -7.26 4.26 2.36
C GLY A 306 -8.19 3.37 1.52
N VAL A 307 -9.36 3.85 1.16
CA VAL A 307 -10.48 3.09 0.61
C VAL A 307 -10.21 2.46 -0.75
N ARG A 308 -9.46 3.14 -1.62
CA ARG A 308 -9.33 2.79 -3.04
C ARG A 308 -8.55 1.51 -3.28
N GLY A 309 -7.53 1.22 -2.47
CA GLY A 309 -6.75 -0.01 -2.58
C GLY A 309 -7.61 -1.29 -2.53
N PRO A 310 -8.35 -1.52 -1.44
CA PRO A 310 -9.26 -2.66 -1.34
C PRO A 310 -10.33 -2.72 -2.42
N LEU A 311 -10.91 -1.57 -2.80
CA LEU A 311 -11.98 -1.54 -3.80
C LEU A 311 -11.49 -1.89 -5.21
N VAL A 312 -10.38 -1.30 -5.67
CA VAL A 312 -9.77 -1.63 -6.96
C VAL A 312 -9.34 -3.10 -6.99
N SER A 313 -8.77 -3.60 -5.87
CA SER A 313 -8.43 -5.01 -5.71
C SER A 313 -9.65 -5.92 -5.87
N SER A 314 -10.76 -5.58 -5.21
CA SER A 314 -12.01 -6.33 -5.29
C SER A 314 -12.60 -6.33 -6.70
N ILE A 315 -12.65 -5.18 -7.36
CA ILE A 315 -13.12 -5.05 -8.74
C ILE A 315 -12.25 -5.89 -9.68
N SER A 316 -10.93 -5.77 -9.59
CA SER A 316 -9.99 -6.50 -10.43
C SER A 316 -10.13 -8.01 -10.27
N THR A 317 -10.11 -8.51 -9.03
CA THR A 317 -10.18 -9.95 -8.75
C THR A 317 -11.54 -10.56 -9.04
N ARG A 318 -12.60 -9.77 -8.99
CA ARG A 318 -13.95 -10.21 -9.34
C ARG A 318 -14.19 -10.25 -10.85
N TYR A 319 -13.75 -9.24 -11.58
CA TYR A 319 -13.95 -9.13 -13.02
C TYR A 319 -13.03 -10.08 -13.80
N PHE A 320 -11.74 -10.10 -13.46
CA PHE A 320 -10.75 -10.98 -14.08
C PHE A 320 -10.61 -12.33 -13.35
N ALA A 321 -11.68 -12.80 -12.72
CA ALA A 321 -11.66 -14.09 -12.02
C ALA A 321 -11.19 -15.22 -12.96
N GLY A 322 -10.26 -16.04 -12.49
CA GLY A 322 -9.69 -17.13 -13.28
C GLY A 322 -8.29 -17.53 -12.82
N PRO A 323 -7.61 -18.42 -13.56
CA PRO A 323 -6.31 -18.96 -13.18
C PRO A 323 -5.20 -17.89 -13.13
N ASN A 324 -5.31 -16.79 -13.89
CA ASN A 324 -4.30 -15.74 -13.96
C ASN A 324 -4.69 -14.47 -13.19
N VAL A 325 -5.62 -14.56 -12.24
CA VAL A 325 -6.16 -13.39 -11.52
C VAL A 325 -5.07 -12.62 -10.77
N ALA A 326 -4.13 -13.31 -10.13
CA ALA A 326 -3.06 -12.65 -9.40
C ALA A 326 -2.05 -11.98 -10.33
N THR A 327 -1.75 -12.60 -11.47
CA THR A 327 -0.90 -12.00 -12.51
C THR A 327 -1.50 -10.69 -13.05
N ILE A 328 -2.80 -10.71 -13.39
CA ILE A 328 -3.50 -9.53 -13.93
C ILE A 328 -3.55 -8.44 -12.87
N TYR A 329 -3.95 -8.77 -11.64
CA TYR A 329 -4.01 -7.79 -10.56
C TYR A 329 -2.61 -7.26 -10.19
N GLY A 330 -1.58 -8.08 -10.21
CA GLY A 330 -0.20 -7.68 -9.95
C GLY A 330 0.31 -6.63 -10.94
N THR A 331 -0.04 -6.77 -12.23
CA THR A 331 0.32 -5.78 -13.25
C THR A 331 -0.46 -4.47 -13.10
N ILE A 332 -1.74 -4.54 -12.73
CA ILE A 332 -2.54 -3.36 -12.39
C ILE A 332 -1.94 -2.66 -11.15
N TYR A 333 -1.57 -3.42 -10.13
CA TYR A 333 -0.99 -2.88 -8.89
C TYR A 333 0.39 -2.23 -9.09
N ALA A 334 1.18 -2.68 -10.06
CA ALA A 334 2.45 -2.04 -10.42
C ALA A 334 2.27 -0.56 -10.79
N SER A 335 1.13 -0.19 -11.40
CA SER A 335 0.79 1.21 -11.70
C SER A 335 0.72 2.09 -10.45
N ASN A 336 0.35 1.51 -9.29
CA ASN A 336 0.34 2.21 -8.00
C ASN A 336 1.76 2.63 -7.58
N ALA A 337 2.74 1.74 -7.71
CA ALA A 337 4.12 2.05 -7.35
C ALA A 337 4.74 3.12 -8.27
N ILE A 338 4.48 3.02 -9.58
CA ILE A 338 4.94 4.01 -10.55
C ILE A 338 4.31 5.38 -10.22
N GLY A 339 3.01 5.39 -9.93
CA GLY A 339 2.30 6.59 -9.51
C GLY A 339 2.83 7.18 -8.21
N ALA A 340 3.15 6.33 -7.21
CA ALA A 340 3.73 6.76 -5.94
C ALA A 340 5.11 7.41 -6.13
N ALA A 341 5.97 6.80 -6.93
CA ALA A 341 7.28 7.35 -7.26
C ALA A 341 7.16 8.69 -8.02
N PHE A 342 6.28 8.75 -9.02
CA PHE A 342 6.00 9.97 -9.77
C PHE A 342 5.47 11.08 -8.85
N GLY A 343 4.50 10.79 -7.99
CA GLY A 343 3.92 11.78 -7.07
C GLY A 343 4.92 12.31 -6.07
N SER A 344 5.72 11.43 -5.45
CA SER A 344 6.77 11.82 -4.52
C SER A 344 7.81 12.76 -5.16
N LEU A 345 8.26 12.40 -6.38
CA LEU A 345 9.20 13.22 -7.14
C LEU A 345 8.58 14.57 -7.52
N MET A 346 7.35 14.58 -8.04
CA MET A 346 6.66 15.80 -8.44
C MET A 346 6.41 16.73 -7.25
N GLY A 347 6.06 16.17 -6.09
CA GLY A 347 5.87 16.97 -4.87
C GLY A 347 7.14 17.75 -4.50
N GLY A 348 8.29 17.08 -4.44
CA GLY A 348 9.59 17.70 -4.15
C GLY A 348 10.00 18.70 -5.22
N LEU A 349 9.99 18.29 -6.49
CA LEU A 349 10.41 19.12 -7.61
C LEU A 349 9.60 20.41 -7.73
N LEU A 350 8.27 20.31 -7.61
CA LEU A 350 7.40 21.49 -7.67
C LEU A 350 7.61 22.42 -6.48
N HIS A 351 7.86 21.88 -5.30
CA HIS A 351 8.22 22.69 -4.13
C HIS A 351 9.52 23.46 -4.38
N ASP A 352 10.57 22.79 -4.86
CA ASP A 352 11.88 23.40 -5.11
C ASP A 352 11.83 24.48 -6.21
N LEU A 353 11.03 24.23 -7.27
CA LEU A 353 10.87 25.16 -8.38
C LEU A 353 10.00 26.40 -8.07
N THR A 354 8.98 26.22 -7.21
CA THR A 354 7.99 27.28 -6.95
C THR A 354 8.14 27.95 -5.58
N GLY A 355 9.03 27.43 -4.73
CA GLY A 355 9.23 27.90 -3.36
C GLY A 355 8.03 27.69 -2.43
N GLY A 356 7.15 26.71 -2.76
CA GLY A 356 5.95 26.46 -1.96
C GLY A 356 5.14 25.24 -2.39
N TYR A 357 4.06 24.97 -1.65
CA TYR A 357 3.27 23.74 -1.80
C TYR A 357 2.10 23.86 -2.78
N ARG A 358 1.72 25.09 -3.19
CA ARG A 358 0.50 25.34 -4.00
C ARG A 358 0.50 24.62 -5.34
N ALA A 359 1.64 24.62 -6.03
CA ALA A 359 1.78 23.94 -7.31
C ALA A 359 1.62 22.40 -7.15
N GLY A 360 2.26 21.83 -6.13
CA GLY A 360 2.13 20.40 -5.81
C GLY A 360 0.68 20.02 -5.45
N LEU A 361 -0.01 20.82 -4.64
CA LEU A 361 -1.42 20.62 -4.29
C LEU A 361 -2.35 20.72 -5.51
N ALA A 362 -2.09 21.65 -6.43
CA ALA A 362 -2.85 21.78 -7.68
C ALA A 362 -2.67 20.53 -8.57
N VAL A 363 -1.44 20.06 -8.74
CA VAL A 363 -1.16 18.83 -9.49
C VAL A 363 -1.81 17.62 -8.82
N ALA A 364 -1.75 17.51 -7.49
CA ALA A 364 -2.41 16.45 -6.76
C ALA A 364 -3.93 16.47 -6.96
N LEU A 365 -4.56 17.65 -6.97
CA LEU A 365 -5.99 17.79 -7.27
C LEU A 365 -6.33 17.33 -8.68
N VAL A 366 -5.54 17.71 -9.69
CA VAL A 366 -5.70 17.23 -11.07
C VAL A 366 -5.58 15.72 -11.13
N CYS A 367 -4.59 15.13 -10.43
CA CYS A 367 -4.44 13.67 -10.34
C CYS A 367 -5.68 13.00 -9.73
N VAL A 368 -6.29 13.57 -8.68
CA VAL A 368 -7.54 13.04 -8.09
C VAL A 368 -8.67 13.06 -9.12
N LEU A 369 -8.82 14.13 -9.87
CA LEU A 369 -9.83 14.23 -10.92
C LEU A 369 -9.58 13.19 -12.02
N MET A 370 -8.34 13.05 -12.49
CA MET A 370 -7.97 12.04 -13.49
C MET A 370 -8.17 10.61 -12.98
N ALA A 371 -7.94 10.35 -11.68
CA ALA A 371 -8.21 9.05 -11.06
C ALA A 371 -9.69 8.72 -11.01
N SER A 372 -10.58 9.71 -10.95
CA SER A 372 -12.03 9.50 -10.89
C SER A 372 -12.65 9.20 -12.25
N THR A 373 -12.06 9.67 -13.36
CA THR A 373 -12.65 9.59 -14.71
C THR A 373 -13.00 8.18 -15.17
N PRO A 374 -12.25 7.09 -14.88
CA PRO A 374 -12.60 5.75 -15.36
C PRO A 374 -13.97 5.23 -14.84
N PHE A 375 -14.39 5.67 -13.67
CA PHE A 375 -15.69 5.28 -13.09
C PHE A 375 -16.88 5.91 -13.84
N TRP A 376 -16.63 6.89 -14.70
CA TRP A 376 -17.62 7.56 -15.51
C TRP A 376 -17.49 7.23 -17.00
N SER A 377 -16.27 7.01 -17.50
CA SER A 377 -15.97 6.76 -18.91
C SER A 377 -16.00 5.28 -19.28
N VAL A 378 -15.58 4.36 -18.37
CA VAL A 378 -15.52 2.93 -18.67
C VAL A 378 -16.84 2.25 -18.33
N PRO A 379 -17.59 1.70 -19.33
CA PRO A 379 -18.90 1.11 -19.11
C PRO A 379 -18.91 0.00 -18.05
N ALA A 380 -17.86 -0.85 -18.04
CA ALA A 380 -17.73 -1.94 -17.08
C ALA A 380 -17.59 -1.44 -15.62
N LEU A 381 -16.96 -0.29 -15.38
CA LEU A 381 -16.86 0.32 -14.05
C LEU A 381 -18.14 1.10 -13.68
N ARG A 382 -18.81 1.65 -14.66
CA ARG A 382 -20.03 2.41 -14.44
C ARG A 382 -21.18 1.58 -13.89
N HIS A 383 -21.28 0.32 -14.30
CA HIS A 383 -22.36 -0.62 -13.93
C HIS A 383 -21.89 -1.74 -13.00
N PHE A 384 -20.69 -1.64 -12.46
CA PHE A 384 -20.16 -2.65 -11.56
C PHE A 384 -20.92 -2.65 -10.22
N ARG A 385 -21.57 -3.79 -9.93
CA ARG A 385 -22.33 -4.05 -8.69
C ARG A 385 -21.70 -5.16 -7.87
#